data_0e79520a78b1af098a778a068406319a
#
_entry.id   0e79520a78b1af098a778a068406319a
#
_cell.length_a   1.000
_cell.length_b   1.000
_cell.length_c   1.000
_cell.angle_alpha   90.00
_cell.angle_beta   90.00
_cell.angle_gamma   90.00
#
_symmetry.space_group_name_H-M   'P 1'
#
loop_
_entity.id
_entity.type
_entity.pdbx_description
1 polymer ?
#
loop_
_entity_poly.entity_id
_entity_poly.type
_entity_poly.pdbx_seq_one_letter_code
_entity_poly.pdbx_strand_id
1 'polypeptide(L)'
;SLLIKNERNKSFTSFFGKSNLHWSNGESSLILGNTSPSFPLIGFDWKISNKINLSYFIASLSSQIEDTTNNIYNGFDSRKLYIPRSVAGHKFDYIFSDQLKFSAMEIVIFGNRKIDENYLFPFIPFWSMQHYIGDIDNVQMCGEIIWNNKSNNLSFHSSIFIDEWRPEWTFKKQNRNWFGYSLGIEKMEILSSTDNFKFEYIWTDHRIYRHKFPINSSYTYDYPIGFW
;
A
#
# COMPACT_ATOMS: atom_id res chain seq x y z
N SER A 1 2.19 -15.18 9.85
CA SER A 1 1.34 -14.04 10.24
C SER A 1 0.34 -14.45 11.31
N LEU A 2 0.03 -13.58 12.25
CA LEU A 2 -1.03 -13.73 13.23
C LEU A 2 -1.87 -12.46 13.21
N LEU A 3 -3.13 -12.57 12.80
CA LEU A 3 -4.06 -11.45 12.73
C LEU A 3 -5.34 -11.82 13.49
N ILE A 4 -5.69 -11.02 14.49
CA ILE A 4 -6.93 -11.14 15.23
C ILE A 4 -7.93 -10.19 14.60
N LYS A 5 -9.08 -10.72 14.17
CA LYS A 5 -10.19 -9.95 13.59
C LYS A 5 -11.36 -9.95 14.54
N ASN A 6 -12.01 -8.79 14.66
CA ASN A 6 -13.25 -8.63 15.42
C ASN A 6 -14.31 -8.02 14.49
N GLU A 7 -15.32 -8.82 14.17
CA GLU A 7 -16.47 -8.41 13.37
C GLU A 7 -17.61 -7.99 14.30
N ARG A 8 -17.80 -6.68 14.46
CA ARG A 8 -18.89 -6.13 15.28
C ARG A 8 -20.25 -6.30 14.60
N ASN A 9 -20.26 -6.20 13.29
CA ASN A 9 -21.41 -6.46 12.42
C ASN A 9 -20.92 -6.75 11.00
N LYS A 10 -21.82 -7.09 10.06
CA LYS A 10 -21.45 -7.38 8.65
C LYS A 10 -20.82 -6.19 7.90
N SER A 11 -20.80 -5.00 8.49
CA SER A 11 -20.30 -3.79 7.85
C SER A 11 -18.98 -3.26 8.40
N PHE A 12 -18.55 -3.71 9.60
CA PHE A 12 -17.32 -3.21 10.23
C PHE A 12 -16.51 -4.35 10.83
N THR A 13 -15.26 -4.45 10.40
CA THR A 13 -14.28 -5.40 10.91
C THR A 13 -13.06 -4.64 11.38
N SER A 14 -12.67 -4.75 12.63
CA SER A 14 -11.37 -4.29 13.12
C SER A 14 -10.39 -5.45 13.19
N PHE A 15 -9.12 -5.15 12.99
CA PHE A 15 -8.06 -6.15 13.06
C PHE A 15 -6.79 -5.58 13.69
N PHE A 16 -6.04 -6.45 14.37
CA PHE A 16 -4.70 -6.14 14.89
C PHE A 16 -3.84 -7.39 14.92
N GLY A 17 -2.54 -7.21 14.82
CA GLY A 17 -1.62 -8.32 14.86
C GLY A 17 -0.34 -8.09 14.05
N LYS A 18 0.24 -9.16 13.53
CA LYS A 18 1.40 -9.13 12.65
C LYS A 18 1.08 -9.83 11.34
N SER A 19 0.99 -9.08 10.26
CA SER A 19 0.68 -9.57 8.93
C SER A 19 1.28 -8.66 7.86
N ASN A 20 1.21 -9.09 6.61
CA ASN A 20 1.27 -8.25 5.43
C ASN A 20 -0.16 -7.98 4.94
N LEU A 21 -0.30 -6.97 4.10
CA LEU A 21 -1.56 -6.60 3.46
C LEU A 21 -1.39 -6.70 1.94
N HIS A 22 -2.49 -7.01 1.26
CA HIS A 22 -2.54 -7.06 -0.20
C HIS A 22 -3.68 -6.18 -0.69
N TRP A 23 -3.34 -5.11 -1.42
CA TRP A 23 -4.31 -4.14 -1.92
C TRP A 23 -4.33 -4.11 -3.46
N SER A 24 -4.68 -5.20 -4.07
CA SER A 24 -4.92 -5.33 -5.50
C SER A 24 -5.91 -6.45 -5.76
N ASN A 25 -6.51 -6.48 -6.94
CA ASN A 25 -7.28 -7.60 -7.45
C ASN A 25 -6.39 -8.59 -8.22
N GLY A 26 -5.16 -8.20 -8.57
CA GLY A 26 -4.15 -9.06 -9.18
C GLY A 26 -3.42 -9.95 -8.19
N GLU A 27 -2.58 -10.84 -8.68
CA GLU A 27 -1.66 -11.65 -7.86
C GLU A 27 -0.60 -10.77 -7.19
N SER A 28 -0.22 -9.68 -7.88
CA SER A 28 0.75 -8.70 -7.39
C SER A 28 0.08 -7.37 -7.06
N SER A 29 0.66 -6.61 -6.15
CA SER A 29 0.20 -5.27 -5.81
C SER A 29 1.34 -4.27 -5.85
N LEU A 30 1.13 -3.16 -6.55
CA LEU A 30 2.13 -2.09 -6.63
C LEU A 30 2.24 -1.27 -5.35
N ILE A 31 1.21 -1.24 -4.50
CA ILE A 31 1.21 -0.39 -3.30
C ILE A 31 1.46 -1.18 -2.02
N LEU A 32 0.75 -2.30 -1.83
CA LEU A 32 0.91 -3.21 -0.69
C LEU A 32 0.77 -4.64 -1.16
N GLY A 33 1.88 -5.38 -1.15
CA GLY A 33 1.99 -6.76 -1.60
C GLY A 33 2.12 -7.77 -0.47
N ASN A 34 1.71 -9.00 -0.73
CA ASN A 34 1.79 -10.11 0.21
C ASN A 34 3.18 -10.78 0.25
N THR A 35 4.11 -10.33 -0.58
CA THR A 35 5.50 -10.86 -0.66
C THR A 35 6.43 -10.22 0.37
N SER A 36 6.08 -9.04 0.90
CA SER A 36 6.87 -8.38 1.94
C SER A 36 6.85 -9.15 3.27
N PRO A 37 7.88 -9.01 4.12
CA PRO A 37 7.83 -9.51 5.49
C PRO A 37 6.66 -8.92 6.27
N SER A 38 6.05 -9.73 7.14
CA SER A 38 4.93 -9.30 7.99
C SER A 38 5.39 -8.23 8.97
N PHE A 39 4.55 -7.24 9.21
CA PHE A 39 4.77 -6.14 10.16
C PHE A 39 3.60 -6.00 11.16
N PRO A 40 3.86 -5.48 12.39
CA PRO A 40 2.81 -5.20 13.35
C PRO A 40 1.88 -4.12 12.82
N LEU A 41 0.57 -4.35 12.90
CA LEU A 41 -0.44 -3.43 12.38
C LEU A 41 -1.72 -3.47 13.19
N ILE A 42 -2.47 -2.38 13.11
CA ILE A 42 -3.85 -2.25 13.55
C ILE A 42 -4.64 -1.51 12.47
N GLY A 43 -5.89 -1.91 12.26
CA GLY A 43 -6.72 -1.28 11.24
C GLY A 43 -8.17 -1.74 11.28
N PHE A 44 -8.90 -1.33 10.26
CA PHE A 44 -10.29 -1.73 10.07
C PHE A 44 -10.68 -1.73 8.59
N ASP A 45 -11.70 -2.53 8.29
CA ASP A 45 -12.46 -2.51 7.06
C ASP A 45 -13.89 -2.08 7.38
N TRP A 46 -14.40 -1.07 6.69
CA TRP A 46 -15.73 -0.52 6.88
C TRP A 46 -16.51 -0.45 5.58
N LYS A 47 -17.56 -1.23 5.50
CA LYS A 47 -18.57 -1.11 4.44
C LYS A 47 -19.52 0.03 4.79
N ILE A 48 -19.20 1.24 4.31
CA ILE A 48 -19.97 2.46 4.57
C ILE A 48 -21.36 2.35 3.93
N SER A 49 -21.43 1.78 2.72
CA SER A 49 -22.67 1.51 2.00
C SER A 49 -22.52 0.29 1.08
N ASN A 50 -23.56 -0.06 0.34
CA ASN A 50 -23.45 -1.12 -0.66
C ASN A 50 -22.50 -0.78 -1.82
N LYS A 51 -22.14 0.50 -1.98
CA LYS A 51 -21.26 0.99 -3.05
C LYS A 51 -19.90 1.47 -2.56
N ILE A 52 -19.72 1.71 -1.27
CA ILE A 52 -18.51 2.35 -0.73
C ILE A 52 -17.95 1.50 0.40
N ASN A 53 -16.70 1.08 0.25
CA ASN A 53 -15.92 0.48 1.32
C ASN A 53 -14.70 1.35 1.62
N LEU A 54 -14.32 1.42 2.89
CA LEU A 54 -13.12 2.06 3.39
C LEU A 54 -12.30 1.04 4.16
N SER A 55 -11.04 0.88 3.79
CA SER A 55 -10.04 0.18 4.58
C SER A 55 -9.03 1.18 5.11
N TYR A 56 -8.59 1.00 6.35
CA TYR A 56 -7.55 1.82 6.97
C TYR A 56 -6.65 0.96 7.85
N PHE A 57 -5.37 1.28 7.88
CA PHE A 57 -4.42 0.69 8.83
C PHE A 57 -3.31 1.67 9.20
N ILE A 58 -2.69 1.38 10.34
CA ILE A 58 -1.39 1.93 10.73
C ILE A 58 -0.50 0.79 11.20
N ALA A 59 0.80 0.86 10.87
CA ALA A 59 1.72 -0.23 11.10
C ALA A 59 3.13 0.28 11.40
N SER A 60 3.95 -0.59 12.03
CA SER A 60 5.37 -0.34 12.26
C SER A 60 6.22 -1.10 11.25
N LEU A 61 7.20 -0.42 10.66
CA LEU A 61 8.16 -0.98 9.72
C LEU A 61 9.54 -1.11 10.36
N SER A 62 10.30 -2.14 9.99
CA SER A 62 11.72 -2.23 10.35
C SER A 62 12.54 -1.33 9.43
N SER A 63 13.35 -0.44 10.00
CA SER A 63 14.12 0.52 9.21
C SER A 63 15.46 0.01 8.72
N GLN A 64 16.08 -0.94 9.42
CA GLN A 64 17.50 -1.32 9.26
C GLN A 64 18.49 -0.12 9.32
N ILE A 65 17.99 1.08 9.69
CA ILE A 65 18.79 2.30 9.83
C ILE A 65 19.15 2.43 11.30
N GLU A 66 20.44 2.36 11.61
CA GLU A 66 20.95 2.46 12.98
C GLU A 66 20.74 3.86 13.55
N ASP A 67 20.16 3.93 14.75
CA ASP A 67 20.04 5.16 15.51
C ASP A 67 21.35 5.44 16.28
N THR A 68 22.25 6.18 15.62
CA THR A 68 23.55 6.53 16.20
C THR A 68 23.45 7.62 17.29
N THR A 69 22.29 8.25 17.43
CA THR A 69 22.08 9.31 18.42
C THR A 69 21.62 8.80 19.78
N ASN A 70 21.05 7.60 19.79
CA ASN A 70 20.49 6.95 20.99
C ASN A 70 21.41 5.86 21.51
N ASN A 71 22.44 6.23 22.24
CA ASN A 71 23.50 5.34 22.71
C ASN A 71 23.22 4.72 24.10
N ILE A 72 21.96 4.40 24.43
CA ILE A 72 21.60 3.78 25.74
C ILE A 72 22.39 2.48 26.00
N TYR A 73 22.79 1.79 24.95
CA TYR A 73 23.54 0.52 25.04
C TYR A 73 25.02 0.66 24.69
N ASN A 74 25.59 1.87 24.72
CA ASN A 74 27.03 2.09 24.53
C ASN A 74 27.82 1.26 25.56
N GLY A 75 28.74 0.42 25.08
CA GLY A 75 29.52 -0.50 25.93
C GLY A 75 28.88 -1.89 26.12
N PHE A 76 27.68 -2.14 25.62
CA PHE A 76 27.08 -3.47 25.53
C PHE A 76 27.23 -4.00 24.12
N ASP A 77 28.31 -4.64 23.81
CA ASP A 77 28.68 -5.18 22.50
C ASP A 77 27.51 -5.69 21.67
N SER A 78 27.49 -5.36 20.36
CA SER A 78 26.59 -5.83 19.33
C SER A 78 25.10 -5.41 19.44
N ARG A 79 24.69 -4.60 20.39
CA ARG A 79 23.30 -4.10 20.46
C ARG A 79 23.14 -2.84 19.63
N LYS A 80 22.28 -2.92 18.63
CA LYS A 80 21.94 -1.79 17.76
C LYS A 80 20.49 -1.40 17.95
N LEU A 81 20.25 -0.10 18.13
CA LEU A 81 18.92 0.47 18.03
C LEU A 81 18.70 0.95 16.59
N TYR A 82 17.50 0.77 16.09
CA TYR A 82 17.12 1.23 14.78
C TYR A 82 16.08 2.34 14.90
N ILE A 83 16.17 3.30 13.99
CA ILE A 83 15.21 4.42 13.95
C ILE A 83 13.81 3.87 13.72
N PRO A 84 12.82 4.22 14.57
CA PRO A 84 11.44 3.74 14.40
C PRO A 84 10.82 4.33 13.12
N ARG A 85 10.08 3.50 12.39
CA ARG A 85 9.36 3.86 11.18
C ARG A 85 7.95 3.33 11.23
N SER A 86 7.06 4.06 10.60
CA SER A 86 5.65 3.69 10.51
C SER A 86 5.13 3.87 9.08
N VAL A 87 4.06 3.16 8.77
CA VAL A 87 3.24 3.37 7.58
C VAL A 87 1.79 3.47 8.01
N ALA A 88 1.07 4.44 7.47
CA ALA A 88 -0.39 4.47 7.51
C ALA A 88 -0.93 4.33 6.09
N GLY A 89 -2.12 3.77 5.94
CA GLY A 89 -2.74 3.62 4.64
C GLY A 89 -4.26 3.65 4.71
N HIS A 90 -4.87 4.16 3.66
CA HIS A 90 -6.30 4.04 3.44
C HIS A 90 -6.61 3.65 1.99
N LYS A 91 -7.71 2.93 1.82
CA LYS A 91 -8.24 2.51 0.53
C LYS A 91 -9.74 2.76 0.49
N PHE A 92 -10.19 3.42 -0.57
CA PHE A 92 -11.59 3.60 -0.90
C PHE A 92 -11.93 2.75 -2.12
N ASP A 93 -12.88 1.82 -1.95
CA ASP A 93 -13.47 1.09 -3.07
C ASP A 93 -14.83 1.72 -3.40
N TYR A 94 -15.06 1.99 -4.69
CA TYR A 94 -16.34 2.44 -5.21
C TYR A 94 -16.89 1.42 -6.22
N ILE A 95 -18.01 0.80 -5.89
CA ILE A 95 -18.72 -0.17 -6.71
C ILE A 95 -19.68 0.61 -7.62
N PHE A 96 -19.25 0.86 -8.87
CA PHE A 96 -20.06 1.56 -9.85
C PHE A 96 -21.24 0.70 -10.31
N SER A 97 -20.98 -0.59 -10.61
CA SER A 97 -21.97 -1.59 -11.00
C SER A 97 -21.54 -2.98 -10.54
N ASP A 98 -22.35 -3.99 -10.79
CA ASP A 98 -22.00 -5.40 -10.50
C ASP A 98 -20.76 -5.89 -11.28
N GLN A 99 -20.39 -5.18 -12.33
CA GLN A 99 -19.24 -5.50 -13.17
C GLN A 99 -18.05 -4.59 -12.96
N LEU A 100 -18.23 -3.37 -12.47
CA LEU A 100 -17.20 -2.33 -12.47
C LEU A 100 -16.96 -1.77 -11.06
N LYS A 101 -15.72 -1.86 -10.61
CA LYS A 101 -15.24 -1.29 -9.35
C LYS A 101 -14.01 -0.42 -9.59
N PHE A 102 -13.93 0.68 -8.87
CA PHE A 102 -12.77 1.57 -8.78
C PHE A 102 -12.20 1.51 -7.37
N SER A 103 -10.89 1.54 -7.25
CA SER A 103 -10.21 1.66 -5.96
C SER A 103 -9.23 2.83 -6.00
N ALA A 104 -9.23 3.65 -4.96
CA ALA A 104 -8.23 4.69 -4.72
C ALA A 104 -7.54 4.39 -3.40
N MET A 105 -6.21 4.43 -3.39
CA MET A 105 -5.38 4.02 -2.28
C MET A 105 -4.28 5.04 -2.05
N GLU A 106 -4.02 5.35 -0.79
CA GLU A 106 -2.84 6.10 -0.37
C GLU A 106 -2.15 5.40 0.78
N ILE A 107 -0.85 5.45 0.80
CA ILE A 107 -0.03 5.13 1.96
C ILE A 107 0.94 6.28 2.22
N VAL A 108 1.32 6.45 3.47
CA VAL A 108 2.36 7.39 3.89
C VAL A 108 3.37 6.70 4.77
N ILE A 109 4.66 6.85 4.44
CA ILE A 109 5.77 6.34 5.21
C ILE A 109 6.41 7.52 5.95
N PHE A 110 6.56 7.37 7.26
CA PHE A 110 7.16 8.36 8.13
C PHE A 110 8.02 7.70 9.20
N GLY A 111 9.03 8.41 9.65
CA GLY A 111 9.96 7.86 10.63
C GLY A 111 10.58 8.91 11.55
N ASN A 112 11.43 8.43 12.47
CA ASN A 112 12.11 9.23 13.50
C ASN A 112 11.15 9.98 14.43
N ARG A 113 9.92 9.50 14.58
CA ARG A 113 8.92 10.04 15.49
C ARG A 113 7.91 8.98 15.89
N LYS A 114 7.11 9.26 16.93
CA LYS A 114 5.96 8.44 17.31
C LYS A 114 4.90 8.45 16.20
N ILE A 115 3.86 7.64 16.37
CA ILE A 115 2.69 7.67 15.50
C ILE A 115 2.18 9.11 15.40
N ASP A 116 2.05 9.59 14.18
CA ASP A 116 1.62 10.94 13.87
C ASP A 116 0.09 11.00 13.84
N GLU A 117 -0.48 11.86 14.66
CA GLU A 117 -1.93 12.01 14.78
C GLU A 117 -2.59 12.50 13.49
N ASN A 118 -1.87 13.23 12.64
CA ASN A 118 -2.38 13.69 11.35
C ASN A 118 -2.74 12.53 10.42
N TYR A 119 -2.08 11.38 10.56
CA TYR A 119 -2.35 10.19 9.74
C TYR A 119 -3.35 9.21 10.35
N LEU A 120 -3.95 9.55 11.51
CA LEU A 120 -5.03 8.75 12.12
C LEU A 120 -6.42 9.05 11.52
N PHE A 121 -6.53 10.05 10.66
CA PHE A 121 -7.80 10.43 10.02
C PHE A 121 -7.92 9.84 8.61
N PRO A 122 -8.61 8.71 8.43
CA PRO A 122 -8.65 7.98 7.16
C PRO A 122 -9.43 8.67 6.04
N PHE A 123 -10.13 9.76 6.33
CA PHE A 123 -10.95 10.51 5.36
C PHE A 123 -10.21 11.72 4.75
N ILE A 124 -9.04 12.06 5.29
CA ILE A 124 -8.24 13.17 4.79
C ILE A 124 -7.15 12.60 3.89
N PRO A 125 -6.99 13.09 2.64
CA PRO A 125 -5.90 12.65 1.78
C PRO A 125 -4.54 12.91 2.43
N PHE A 126 -3.70 11.90 2.51
CA PHE A 126 -2.37 11.98 3.11
C PHE A 126 -1.46 12.94 2.36
N TRP A 127 -1.64 13.05 1.06
CA TRP A 127 -0.93 14.03 0.24
C TRP A 127 -1.17 15.47 0.72
N SER A 128 -2.41 15.83 1.08
CA SER A 128 -2.71 17.15 1.66
C SER A 128 -2.09 17.34 3.03
N MET A 129 -2.10 16.30 3.87
CA MET A 129 -1.49 16.36 5.20
C MET A 129 0.02 16.49 5.12
N GLN A 130 0.68 15.75 4.21
CA GLN A 130 2.12 15.85 3.96
C GLN A 130 2.53 17.30 3.64
N HIS A 131 1.81 17.98 2.76
CA HIS A 131 2.06 19.37 2.42
C HIS A 131 1.91 20.30 3.63
N TYR A 132 0.90 20.07 4.44
CA TYR A 132 0.66 20.85 5.66
C TYR A 132 1.82 20.76 6.66
N ILE A 133 2.45 19.60 6.81
CA ILE A 133 3.55 19.36 7.75
C ILE A 133 4.95 19.61 7.14
N GLY A 134 5.04 20.09 5.87
CA GLY A 134 6.28 20.54 5.25
C GLY A 134 7.00 19.51 4.36
N ASP A 135 6.29 18.57 3.77
CA ASP A 135 6.81 17.58 2.79
C ASP A 135 7.99 16.75 3.34
N ILE A 136 7.89 16.35 4.61
CA ILE A 136 8.94 15.58 5.28
C ILE A 136 8.74 14.06 5.17
N ASP A 137 7.59 13.60 4.71
CA ASP A 137 7.22 12.18 4.62
C ASP A 137 7.19 11.69 3.17
N ASN A 138 6.87 10.43 2.96
CA ASN A 138 6.71 9.85 1.63
C ASN A 138 5.28 9.33 1.45
N VAL A 139 4.49 10.03 0.64
CA VAL A 139 3.14 9.61 0.26
C VAL A 139 3.17 8.93 -1.09
N GLN A 140 2.56 7.76 -1.16
CA GLN A 140 2.40 6.98 -2.38
C GLN A 140 0.92 6.75 -2.65
N MET A 141 0.52 6.83 -3.91
CA MET A 141 -0.86 6.70 -4.35
C MET A 141 -1.02 5.56 -5.35
N CYS A 142 -2.16 4.91 -5.35
CA CYS A 142 -2.50 3.93 -6.37
C CYS A 142 -3.98 4.00 -6.72
N GLY A 143 -4.28 4.01 -8.01
CA GLY A 143 -5.63 3.85 -8.54
C GLY A 143 -5.77 2.49 -9.23
N GLU A 144 -6.88 1.79 -9.02
CA GLU A 144 -7.17 0.52 -9.67
C GLU A 144 -8.58 0.50 -10.25
N ILE A 145 -8.73 -0.06 -11.44
CA ILE A 145 -9.99 -0.34 -12.10
C ILE A 145 -10.11 -1.85 -12.25
N ILE A 146 -11.27 -2.38 -11.85
CA ILE A 146 -11.59 -3.80 -11.94
C ILE A 146 -12.90 -3.96 -12.71
N TRP A 147 -12.86 -4.76 -13.75
CA TRP A 147 -14.05 -5.11 -14.53
C TRP A 147 -14.23 -6.63 -14.56
N ASN A 148 -15.43 -7.08 -14.18
CA ASN A 148 -15.79 -8.50 -14.10
C ASN A 148 -16.99 -8.80 -14.98
N ASN A 149 -16.84 -9.69 -15.95
CA ASN A 149 -17.94 -10.22 -16.74
C ASN A 149 -18.26 -11.65 -16.29
N LYS A 150 -19.24 -11.74 -15.39
CA LYS A 150 -19.67 -13.04 -14.82
C LYS A 150 -20.21 -14.02 -15.87
N SER A 151 -20.89 -13.50 -16.92
CA SER A 151 -21.45 -14.35 -17.97
C SER A 151 -20.39 -15.06 -18.81
N ASN A 152 -19.22 -14.45 -18.92
CA ASN A 152 -18.11 -15.01 -19.69
C ASN A 152 -16.97 -15.50 -18.80
N ASN A 153 -17.12 -15.50 -17.47
CA ASN A 153 -16.07 -15.85 -16.52
C ASN A 153 -14.74 -15.12 -16.82
N LEU A 154 -14.84 -13.81 -17.15
CA LEU A 154 -13.72 -12.98 -17.56
C LEU A 154 -13.57 -11.82 -16.59
N SER A 155 -12.38 -11.64 -16.05
CA SER A 155 -11.98 -10.51 -15.21
C SER A 155 -10.83 -9.76 -15.84
N PHE A 156 -10.85 -8.44 -15.71
CA PHE A 156 -9.77 -7.55 -16.09
C PHE A 156 -9.49 -6.59 -14.93
N HIS A 157 -8.22 -6.33 -14.66
CA HIS A 157 -7.83 -5.27 -13.75
C HIS A 157 -6.67 -4.44 -14.32
N SER A 158 -6.62 -3.18 -13.94
CA SER A 158 -5.51 -2.29 -14.29
C SER A 158 -5.26 -1.34 -13.13
N SER A 159 -4.00 -1.11 -12.78
CA SER A 159 -3.63 -0.14 -11.77
C SER A 159 -2.52 0.80 -12.24
N ILE A 160 -2.55 2.00 -11.68
CA ILE A 160 -1.49 3.00 -11.78
C ILE A 160 -1.00 3.33 -10.37
N PHE A 161 0.30 3.21 -10.17
CA PHE A 161 1.00 3.56 -8.94
C PHE A 161 1.82 4.83 -9.16
N ILE A 162 1.78 5.72 -8.19
CA ILE A 162 2.43 7.03 -8.21
C ILE A 162 3.25 7.16 -6.94
N ASP A 163 4.57 7.14 -7.05
CA ASP A 163 5.50 7.37 -5.94
C ASP A 163 5.91 8.83 -5.85
N GLU A 164 6.39 9.39 -6.96
CA GLU A 164 6.71 10.80 -7.07
C GLU A 164 6.00 11.39 -8.29
N TRP A 165 5.27 12.48 -8.11
CA TRP A 165 4.58 13.14 -9.20
C TRP A 165 4.71 14.66 -9.15
N ARG A 166 5.25 15.19 -10.24
CA ARG A 166 5.29 16.62 -10.52
C ARG A 166 4.68 16.87 -11.90
N PRO A 167 3.44 17.39 -11.96
CA PRO A 167 2.71 17.56 -13.22
C PRO A 167 3.51 18.34 -14.27
N GLU A 168 4.24 19.37 -13.86
CA GLU A 168 5.08 20.20 -14.73
C GLU A 168 6.27 19.45 -15.39
N TRP A 169 6.58 18.23 -14.92
CA TRP A 169 7.67 17.40 -15.44
C TRP A 169 7.18 16.29 -16.36
N THR A 170 5.88 16.03 -16.41
CA THR A 170 5.29 14.84 -17.08
C THR A 170 5.68 14.70 -18.55
N PHE A 171 5.91 15.81 -19.26
CA PHE A 171 6.30 15.79 -20.67
C PHE A 171 7.72 16.33 -20.94
N LYS A 172 8.55 16.50 -19.91
CA LYS A 172 9.92 16.96 -20.05
C LYS A 172 10.90 15.78 -20.15
N LYS A 173 12.00 15.95 -20.91
CA LYS A 173 13.07 14.94 -21.03
C LYS A 173 13.68 14.52 -19.68
N GLN A 174 13.68 15.42 -18.70
CA GLN A 174 14.18 15.17 -17.34
C GLN A 174 13.03 14.80 -16.42
N ASN A 175 12.13 13.92 -16.87
CA ASN A 175 10.99 13.47 -16.09
C ASN A 175 11.46 12.85 -14.76
N ARG A 176 10.98 13.43 -13.64
CA ARG A 176 11.24 12.94 -12.28
C ARG A 176 10.04 12.23 -11.68
N ASN A 177 9.02 11.95 -12.49
CA ASN A 177 7.85 11.20 -12.05
C ASN A 177 8.19 9.71 -12.01
N TRP A 178 7.82 9.06 -10.92
CA TRP A 178 8.08 7.65 -10.70
C TRP A 178 6.75 6.90 -10.63
N PHE A 179 6.48 6.14 -11.67
CA PHE A 179 5.23 5.42 -11.84
C PHE A 179 5.43 3.91 -11.89
N GLY A 180 4.36 3.19 -11.58
CA GLY A 180 4.21 1.77 -11.87
C GLY A 180 2.85 1.53 -12.52
N TYR A 181 2.77 0.51 -13.38
CA TYR A 181 1.53 0.11 -14.04
C TYR A 181 1.35 -1.39 -13.93
N SER A 182 0.13 -1.85 -13.70
CA SER A 182 -0.22 -3.25 -13.85
C SER A 182 -1.45 -3.42 -14.74
N LEU A 183 -1.45 -4.51 -15.49
CA LEU A 183 -2.58 -4.97 -16.31
C LEU A 183 -2.72 -6.46 -16.08
N GLY A 184 -3.93 -6.91 -15.76
CA GLY A 184 -4.20 -8.32 -15.59
C GLY A 184 -5.50 -8.75 -16.24
N ILE A 185 -5.50 -9.97 -16.74
CA ILE A 185 -6.65 -10.65 -17.29
C ILE A 185 -6.74 -12.06 -16.70
N GLU A 186 -7.90 -12.44 -16.26
CA GLU A 186 -8.22 -13.79 -15.79
C GLU A 186 -9.43 -14.33 -16.53
N LYS A 187 -9.30 -15.52 -17.07
CA LYS A 187 -10.37 -16.25 -17.76
C LYS A 187 -10.49 -17.63 -17.16
N MET A 188 -11.63 -17.93 -16.56
CA MET A 188 -11.96 -19.27 -16.08
C MET A 188 -12.78 -20.05 -17.11
N GLU A 189 -12.75 -21.38 -17.01
CA GLU A 189 -13.54 -22.30 -17.83
C GLU A 189 -13.31 -22.11 -19.34
N ILE A 190 -12.04 -22.23 -19.78
CA ILE A 190 -11.67 -22.08 -21.20
C ILE A 190 -11.93 -23.38 -21.97
N LEU A 191 -11.39 -24.48 -21.49
CA LEU A 191 -11.48 -25.81 -22.11
C LEU A 191 -12.28 -26.80 -21.23
N SER A 192 -12.24 -26.59 -19.91
CA SER A 192 -12.96 -27.37 -18.92
C SER A 192 -13.46 -26.47 -17.77
N SER A 193 -14.36 -27.00 -16.93
CA SER A 193 -14.90 -26.28 -15.76
C SER A 193 -13.87 -26.02 -14.65
N THR A 194 -12.66 -26.53 -14.78
CA THR A 194 -11.60 -26.43 -13.77
C THR A 194 -10.42 -25.57 -14.20
N ASP A 195 -10.37 -25.15 -15.46
CA ASP A 195 -9.24 -24.39 -15.99
C ASP A 195 -9.35 -22.91 -15.57
N ASN A 196 -8.20 -22.33 -15.30
CA ASN A 196 -8.05 -20.92 -15.08
C ASN A 196 -6.80 -20.44 -15.81
N PHE A 197 -6.96 -19.42 -16.65
CA PHE A 197 -5.87 -18.71 -17.29
C PHE A 197 -5.73 -17.33 -16.66
N LYS A 198 -4.55 -17.03 -16.14
CA LYS A 198 -4.18 -15.71 -15.62
C LYS A 198 -2.98 -15.18 -16.40
N PHE A 199 -3.08 -13.92 -16.78
CA PHE A 199 -1.95 -13.16 -17.34
C PHE A 199 -1.87 -11.83 -16.61
N GLU A 200 -0.70 -11.49 -16.12
CA GLU A 200 -0.42 -10.21 -15.47
C GLU A 200 0.85 -9.61 -16.07
N TYR A 201 0.78 -8.34 -16.42
CA TYR A 201 1.91 -7.55 -16.87
C TYR A 201 2.12 -6.40 -15.90
N ILE A 202 3.36 -6.25 -15.42
CA ILE A 202 3.75 -5.18 -14.51
C ILE A 202 4.96 -4.46 -15.08
N TRP A 203 4.89 -3.15 -15.07
CA TRP A 203 6.01 -2.28 -15.35
C TRP A 203 6.20 -1.28 -14.21
N THR A 204 7.43 -1.05 -13.80
CA THR A 204 7.79 -0.11 -12.74
C THR A 204 8.99 0.73 -13.14
N ASP A 205 8.99 2.00 -12.78
CA ASP A 205 10.20 2.79 -12.78
C ASP A 205 11.16 2.21 -11.73
N HIS A 206 12.44 2.10 -12.06
CA HIS A 206 13.46 1.51 -11.19
C HIS A 206 13.70 2.28 -9.88
N ARG A 207 13.17 3.48 -9.75
CA ARG A 207 13.30 4.36 -8.59
C ARG A 207 12.18 4.23 -7.58
N ILE A 208 11.05 3.61 -7.95
CA ILE A 208 9.90 3.48 -7.03
C ILE A 208 10.30 2.81 -5.71
N TYR A 209 9.56 3.08 -4.66
CA TYR A 209 9.77 2.64 -3.28
C TYR A 209 11.00 3.25 -2.58
N ARG A 210 11.86 3.95 -3.29
CA ARG A 210 12.99 4.68 -2.72
C ARG A 210 12.59 6.13 -2.45
N HIS A 211 13.22 6.73 -1.47
CA HIS A 211 13.04 8.14 -1.18
C HIS A 211 14.41 8.79 -0.97
N LYS A 212 14.53 10.11 -1.20
CA LYS A 212 15.77 10.87 -0.94
C LYS A 212 16.25 10.75 0.51
N PHE A 213 15.30 10.59 1.45
CA PHE A 213 15.58 10.24 2.83
C PHE A 213 15.32 8.73 3.01
N PRO A 214 16.34 7.89 3.22
CA PRO A 214 16.18 6.43 3.32
C PRO A 214 15.14 5.99 4.34
N ILE A 215 14.96 6.79 5.40
CA ILE A 215 13.98 6.52 6.46
C ILE A 215 12.53 6.50 5.92
N ASN A 216 12.25 7.19 4.83
CA ASN A 216 10.93 7.29 4.21
C ASN A 216 10.76 6.36 3.00
N SER A 217 11.75 5.51 2.70
CA SER A 217 11.63 4.51 1.64
C SER A 217 10.61 3.43 2.02
N SER A 218 9.87 2.90 1.04
CA SER A 218 8.76 1.94 1.25
C SER A 218 9.27 0.51 1.41
N TYR A 219 10.10 0.28 2.42
CA TYR A 219 10.74 -0.99 2.72
C TYR A 219 10.47 -1.42 4.16
N THR A 220 10.49 -2.73 4.40
CA THR A 220 10.59 -3.35 5.72
C THR A 220 11.57 -4.51 5.65
N TYR A 221 12.59 -4.58 6.51
CA TYR A 221 13.70 -5.54 6.46
C TYR A 221 14.35 -5.61 5.06
N ASP A 222 14.61 -4.47 4.41
CA ASP A 222 15.18 -4.33 3.06
C ASP A 222 14.31 -4.87 1.91
N TYR A 223 13.06 -5.26 2.18
CA TYR A 223 12.10 -5.69 1.17
C TYR A 223 11.06 -4.59 0.93
N PRO A 224 10.73 -4.24 -0.32
CA PRO A 224 9.63 -3.34 -0.63
C PRO A 224 8.31 -3.86 -0.04
N ILE A 225 7.45 -2.95 0.41
CA ILE A 225 6.12 -3.32 0.90
C ILE A 225 5.10 -3.50 -0.22
N GLY A 226 5.43 -3.04 -1.44
CA GLY A 226 4.67 -3.26 -2.66
C GLY A 226 5.20 -4.44 -3.49
N PHE A 227 5.29 -4.25 -4.79
CA PHE A 227 5.78 -5.25 -5.76
C PHE A 227 7.31 -5.34 -5.77
N TRP A 228 7.84 -6.57 -5.84
CA TRP A 228 9.27 -6.85 -6.04
C TRP A 228 9.48 -8.28 -6.57
#